data_ea5d0839039031e9885eb959ad9b01d6
#
_entry.id   ea5d0839039031e9885eb959ad9b01d6
#
_cell.length_a   1.000
_cell.length_b   1.000
_cell.length_c   1.000
_cell.angle_alpha   90.00
_cell.angle_beta   90.00
_cell.angle_gamma   90.00
#
_symmetry.space_group_name_H-M   'P 1'
#
loop_
_entity.id
_entity.type
_entity.pdbx_description
1 polymer ?
#
loop_
_entity_poly.entity_id
_entity_poly.type
_entity_poly.pdbx_seq_one_letter_code
_entity_poly.pdbx_strand_id
1 'polypeptide(L)'
;MNELLSCDTMVALGNSTKSGNVIFAKNSDRPLGESQPLCLFEAKDYPDQELLSCTYISIPQVSRTYKVLGSKPYWIWGFEHGMNEWGVAIGNEAVWSREEEERENGLPGMDLVRLGLERSKTAYEALHVITDLLKTYGQGGNASVTMDFRYHNSFLIADTCEAWILDTVNRRWVARRVKNAEGISNCYSTGEHWDEDSGDIQEHAYEMGYADRGQTFDFARAYGAVNLKLRAAYPPL
;
A
#
# COMPACT_ATOMS: atom_id res chain seq x y z
N MET A 1 -2.65 15.03 24.19
CA MET A 1 -2.42 13.59 23.99
C MET A 1 -2.31 13.42 22.47
N ASN A 2 -1.13 13.09 21.97
CA ASN A 2 -1.03 12.69 20.55
C ASN A 2 -1.72 11.33 20.46
N GLU A 3 -2.91 11.27 19.89
CA GLU A 3 -3.54 10.02 19.51
C GLU A 3 -2.63 9.40 18.45
N LEU A 4 -2.04 8.27 18.77
CA LEU A 4 -1.29 7.47 17.82
C LEU A 4 -2.33 6.84 16.89
N LEU A 5 -2.47 7.39 15.69
CA LEU A 5 -3.26 6.78 14.62
C LEU A 5 -2.56 5.49 14.20
N SER A 6 -3.26 4.37 14.30
CA SER A 6 -2.76 3.05 13.90
C SER A 6 -3.74 2.38 12.96
N CYS A 7 -3.23 2.02 11.81
CA CYS A 7 -3.97 1.17 10.87
C CYS A 7 -3.39 -0.25 10.92
N ASP A 8 -4.24 -1.25 10.68
CA ASP A 8 -3.82 -2.66 10.60
C ASP A 8 -4.59 -3.35 9.48
N THR A 9 -3.89 -4.11 8.66
CA THR A 9 -4.49 -4.97 7.64
C THR A 9 -3.99 -6.39 7.82
N MET A 10 -4.88 -7.38 7.73
CA MET A 10 -4.53 -8.79 7.86
C MET A 10 -5.18 -9.64 6.77
N VAL A 11 -4.53 -10.74 6.46
CA VAL A 11 -5.05 -11.79 5.59
C VAL A 11 -4.82 -13.17 6.22
N ALA A 12 -5.79 -14.07 6.06
CA ALA A 12 -5.62 -15.49 6.29
C ALA A 12 -5.99 -16.23 5.00
N LEU A 13 -5.02 -16.94 4.42
CA LEU A 13 -5.22 -17.74 3.20
C LEU A 13 -6.07 -18.99 3.49
N GLY A 14 -6.61 -19.59 2.46
CA GLY A 14 -7.49 -20.75 2.58
C GLY A 14 -6.90 -21.94 3.35
N ASN A 15 -5.58 -22.12 3.32
CA ASN A 15 -4.87 -23.13 4.10
C ASN A 15 -4.85 -22.86 5.62
N SER A 16 -5.18 -21.64 6.04
CA SER A 16 -5.21 -21.20 7.44
C SER A 16 -6.62 -20.94 7.97
N THR A 17 -7.65 -21.19 7.17
CA THR A 17 -9.06 -20.98 7.53
C THR A 17 -9.83 -22.28 7.53
N LYS A 18 -10.81 -22.39 8.42
CA LYS A 18 -11.65 -23.61 8.51
C LYS A 18 -12.48 -23.84 7.24
N SER A 19 -12.91 -22.77 6.57
CA SER A 19 -13.75 -22.83 5.37
C SER A 19 -12.97 -23.02 4.08
N GLY A 20 -11.65 -22.90 4.09
CA GLY A 20 -10.82 -22.84 2.88
C GLY A 20 -10.90 -21.52 2.12
N ASN A 21 -11.66 -20.55 2.60
CA ASN A 21 -11.77 -19.22 1.99
C ASN A 21 -10.67 -18.29 2.50
N VAL A 22 -10.25 -17.34 1.67
CA VAL A 22 -9.38 -16.25 2.10
C VAL A 22 -10.21 -15.25 2.92
N ILE A 23 -9.65 -14.82 4.05
CA ILE A 23 -10.21 -13.75 4.90
C ILE A 23 -9.28 -12.56 4.82
N PHE A 24 -9.83 -11.40 4.50
CA PHE A 24 -9.14 -10.11 4.49
C PHE A 24 -9.84 -9.16 5.45
N ALA A 25 -9.08 -8.45 6.29
CA ALA A 25 -9.64 -7.51 7.26
C ALA A 25 -8.72 -6.29 7.40
N LYS A 26 -9.31 -5.12 7.64
CA LYS A 26 -8.58 -3.88 7.88
C LYS A 26 -9.27 -2.97 8.89
N ASN A 27 -8.48 -2.39 9.78
CA ASN A 27 -8.82 -1.19 10.53
C ASN A 27 -8.17 0.02 9.86
N SER A 28 -8.93 1.07 9.61
CA SER A 28 -8.43 2.33 9.10
C SER A 28 -8.66 3.40 10.16
N ASP A 29 -7.60 3.88 10.77
CA ASP A 29 -7.65 4.91 11.80
C ASP A 29 -7.37 6.28 11.17
N ARG A 30 -8.35 7.19 11.29
CA ARG A 30 -8.32 8.51 10.67
C ARG A 30 -8.66 9.59 11.72
N PRO A 31 -8.32 10.86 11.45
CA PRO A 31 -8.64 11.94 12.35
C PRO A 31 -10.11 11.98 12.78
N LEU A 32 -10.37 12.33 14.02
CA LEU A 32 -11.72 12.44 14.54
C LEU A 32 -12.60 13.36 13.66
N GLY A 33 -13.77 12.86 13.26
CA GLY A 33 -14.70 13.58 12.39
C GLY A 33 -14.46 13.41 10.89
N GLU A 34 -13.43 12.66 10.48
CA GLU A 34 -13.24 12.28 9.06
C GLU A 34 -14.10 11.07 8.71
N SER A 35 -15.09 11.26 7.86
CA SER A 35 -15.96 10.16 7.43
C SER A 35 -15.31 9.31 6.33
N GLN A 36 -15.54 8.00 6.40
CA GLN A 36 -15.14 7.01 5.41
C GLN A 36 -16.35 6.19 4.94
N PRO A 37 -17.22 6.74 4.07
CA PRO A 37 -18.32 5.96 3.52
C PRO A 37 -17.83 4.81 2.66
N LEU A 38 -18.60 3.72 2.64
CA LEU A 38 -18.46 2.67 1.65
C LEU A 38 -19.05 3.16 0.32
N CYS A 39 -18.23 3.17 -0.72
CA CYS A 39 -18.59 3.63 -2.04
C CYS A 39 -18.47 2.50 -3.06
N LEU A 40 -19.53 2.31 -3.85
CA LEU A 40 -19.56 1.37 -4.96
C LEU A 40 -19.38 2.14 -6.28
N PHE A 41 -18.45 1.70 -7.10
CA PHE A 41 -18.26 2.21 -8.46
C PHE A 41 -18.42 1.04 -9.44
N GLU A 42 -19.30 1.22 -10.41
CA GLU A 42 -19.55 0.21 -11.44
C GLU A 42 -18.39 0.13 -12.43
N ALA A 43 -18.23 -1.04 -13.05
CA ALA A 43 -17.31 -1.22 -14.16
C ALA A 43 -17.67 -0.26 -15.30
N LYS A 44 -16.65 0.33 -15.93
CA LYS A 44 -16.87 1.33 -16.98
C LYS A 44 -15.81 1.22 -18.08
N ASP A 45 -16.28 1.39 -19.33
CA ASP A 45 -15.41 1.54 -20.50
C ASP A 45 -15.13 3.04 -20.74
N TYR A 46 -13.90 3.34 -21.14
CA TYR A 46 -13.43 4.71 -21.38
C TYR A 46 -12.89 4.85 -22.80
N PRO A 47 -13.06 6.00 -23.44
CA PRO A 47 -12.44 6.28 -24.73
C PRO A 47 -10.91 6.33 -24.60
N ASP A 48 -10.24 6.08 -25.73
CA ASP A 48 -8.80 6.21 -25.79
C ASP A 48 -8.33 7.62 -25.42
N GLN A 49 -7.19 7.70 -24.75
CA GLN A 49 -6.55 8.95 -24.32
C GLN A 49 -7.35 9.78 -23.29
N GLU A 50 -8.34 9.21 -22.62
CA GLU A 50 -8.99 9.88 -21.50
C GLU A 50 -7.98 10.08 -20.35
N LEU A 51 -8.08 11.22 -19.67
CA LEU A 51 -7.29 11.50 -18.46
C LEU A 51 -8.15 11.28 -17.23
N LEU A 52 -7.61 10.53 -16.29
CA LEU A 52 -8.16 10.34 -14.96
C LEU A 52 -7.55 11.35 -14.00
N SER A 53 -8.39 12.20 -13.42
CA SER A 53 -7.97 13.07 -12.31
C SER A 53 -8.02 12.27 -11.00
N CYS A 54 -6.84 11.93 -10.48
CA CYS A 54 -6.66 11.37 -9.14
C CYS A 54 -6.67 12.49 -8.08
N THR A 55 -6.27 12.19 -6.85
CA THR A 55 -6.31 13.20 -5.78
C THR A 55 -5.45 14.43 -6.08
N TYR A 56 -4.23 14.23 -6.57
CA TYR A 56 -3.26 15.32 -6.77
C TYR A 56 -2.74 15.47 -8.19
N ILE A 57 -2.78 14.41 -8.98
CA ILE A 57 -2.27 14.40 -10.35
C ILE A 57 -3.29 13.77 -11.30
N SER A 58 -3.14 14.04 -12.60
CA SER A 58 -3.88 13.35 -13.64
C SER A 58 -2.97 12.36 -14.36
N ILE A 59 -3.51 11.17 -14.62
CA ILE A 59 -2.81 10.09 -15.32
C ILE A 59 -3.67 9.57 -16.48
N PRO A 60 -3.09 8.86 -17.46
CA PRO A 60 -3.90 8.18 -18.48
C PRO A 60 -4.86 7.17 -17.87
N GLN A 61 -6.12 7.22 -18.33
CA GLN A 61 -7.11 6.22 -17.97
C GLN A 61 -6.92 4.95 -18.81
N VAL A 62 -7.23 3.80 -18.23
CA VAL A 62 -7.29 2.54 -18.95
C VAL A 62 -8.60 2.44 -19.72
N SER A 63 -8.64 1.62 -20.78
CA SER A 63 -9.84 1.44 -21.62
C SER A 63 -11.04 0.87 -20.85
N ARG A 64 -10.79 0.16 -19.74
CA ARG A 64 -11.85 -0.41 -18.90
C ARG A 64 -11.40 -0.47 -17.45
N THR A 65 -12.28 -0.06 -16.53
CA THR A 65 -12.15 -0.27 -15.09
C THR A 65 -13.12 -1.34 -14.61
N TYR A 66 -12.74 -2.07 -13.56
CA TYR A 66 -13.60 -3.07 -12.91
C TYR A 66 -14.49 -2.44 -11.84
N LYS A 67 -15.59 -3.12 -11.52
CA LYS A 67 -16.46 -2.75 -10.41
C LYS A 67 -15.69 -2.89 -9.09
N VAL A 68 -15.76 -1.86 -8.26
CA VAL A 68 -15.06 -1.79 -6.96
C VAL A 68 -15.98 -1.31 -5.85
N LEU A 69 -15.82 -1.88 -4.67
CA LEU A 69 -16.37 -1.41 -3.41
C LEU A 69 -15.20 -0.99 -2.50
N GLY A 70 -15.18 0.25 -2.06
CA GLY A 70 -14.08 0.76 -1.23
C GLY A 70 -14.53 1.68 -0.11
N SER A 71 -13.76 1.68 0.98
CA SER A 71 -13.87 2.63 2.07
C SER A 71 -13.10 3.89 1.70
N LYS A 72 -13.81 4.98 1.47
CA LYS A 72 -13.29 6.21 0.87
C LYS A 72 -13.36 7.37 1.84
N PRO A 73 -12.21 7.92 2.30
CA PRO A 73 -12.24 9.21 2.98
C PRO A 73 -12.93 10.27 2.10
N TYR A 74 -13.78 11.10 2.68
CA TYR A 74 -14.70 11.98 1.95
C TYR A 74 -14.02 12.92 0.93
N TRP A 75 -12.77 13.32 1.20
CA TRP A 75 -12.05 14.34 0.44
C TRP A 75 -11.07 13.78 -0.60
N ILE A 76 -10.70 12.49 -0.52
CA ILE A 76 -9.71 11.86 -1.41
C ILE A 76 -10.42 11.10 -2.54
N TRP A 77 -9.76 10.96 -3.70
CA TRP A 77 -10.30 10.15 -4.79
C TRP A 77 -10.21 8.65 -4.51
N GLY A 78 -9.13 8.24 -3.86
CA GLY A 78 -8.78 6.84 -3.57
C GLY A 78 -9.55 6.19 -2.42
N PHE A 79 -9.08 5.01 -2.01
CA PHE A 79 -9.64 4.19 -0.92
C PHE A 79 -8.59 3.84 0.12
N GLU A 80 -8.98 3.77 1.39
CA GLU A 80 -8.16 3.18 2.45
C GLU A 80 -8.04 1.66 2.28
N HIS A 81 -9.12 1.03 1.84
CA HIS A 81 -9.19 -0.37 1.45
C HIS A 81 -10.43 -0.61 0.60
N GLY A 82 -10.43 -1.74 -0.08
CA GLY A 82 -11.57 -2.12 -0.89
C GLY A 82 -11.40 -3.50 -1.52
N MET A 83 -12.38 -3.86 -2.33
CA MET A 83 -12.36 -5.07 -3.14
C MET A 83 -12.99 -4.81 -4.50
N ASN A 84 -12.64 -5.64 -5.47
CA ASN A 84 -13.23 -5.59 -6.80
C ASN A 84 -14.10 -6.83 -7.11
N GLU A 85 -14.75 -6.81 -8.26
CA GLU A 85 -15.63 -7.91 -8.73
C GLU A 85 -14.91 -9.23 -8.98
N TRP A 86 -13.57 -9.23 -9.08
CA TRP A 86 -12.74 -10.43 -9.27
C TRP A 86 -12.26 -11.03 -7.95
N GLY A 87 -12.61 -10.42 -6.82
CA GLY A 87 -12.21 -10.87 -5.49
C GLY A 87 -10.82 -10.39 -5.07
N VAL A 88 -10.23 -9.45 -5.79
CA VAL A 88 -9.00 -8.77 -5.32
C VAL A 88 -9.37 -7.80 -4.21
N ALA A 89 -8.68 -7.88 -3.08
CA ALA A 89 -8.80 -6.99 -1.94
C ALA A 89 -7.46 -6.32 -1.65
N ILE A 90 -7.46 -5.01 -1.42
CA ILE A 90 -6.25 -4.23 -1.12
C ILE A 90 -6.51 -3.28 0.04
N GLY A 91 -5.54 -3.17 0.94
CA GLY A 91 -5.46 -2.14 1.97
C GLY A 91 -4.04 -1.60 2.07
N ASN A 92 -3.88 -0.36 2.49
CA ASN A 92 -2.58 0.26 2.71
C ASN A 92 -2.42 0.77 4.13
N GLU A 93 -1.17 0.82 4.58
CA GLU A 93 -0.75 1.39 5.85
C GLU A 93 0.25 2.51 5.63
N ALA A 94 0.13 3.59 6.41
CA ALA A 94 1.16 4.61 6.49
C ALA A 94 2.40 4.02 7.16
N VAL A 95 3.57 4.17 6.53
CA VAL A 95 4.84 3.75 7.09
C VAL A 95 5.87 4.86 6.96
N TRP A 96 6.77 4.95 7.93
CA TRP A 96 7.82 5.96 7.93
C TRP A 96 9.18 5.33 7.68
N SER A 97 9.93 5.96 6.78
CA SER A 97 11.27 5.57 6.37
C SER A 97 12.34 6.51 6.93
N ARG A 98 13.59 6.08 6.86
CA ARG A 98 14.76 6.98 6.97
C ARG A 98 14.90 7.88 5.75
N GLU A 99 14.39 7.43 4.61
CA GLU A 99 14.30 8.22 3.41
C GLU A 99 13.19 9.26 3.55
N GLU A 100 13.49 10.51 3.20
CA GLU A 100 12.46 11.56 3.18
C GLU A 100 11.46 11.29 2.05
N GLU A 101 10.19 11.58 2.33
CA GLU A 101 9.13 11.48 1.33
C GLU A 101 9.34 12.53 0.23
N GLU A 102 9.09 12.15 -1.04
CA GLU A 102 9.08 13.10 -2.16
C GLU A 102 8.07 14.20 -1.89
N ARG A 103 8.51 15.47 -1.94
CA ARG A 103 7.63 16.63 -1.69
C ARG A 103 6.72 16.95 -2.86
N GLU A 104 7.05 16.44 -4.04
CA GLU A 104 6.23 16.60 -5.23
C GLU A 104 4.93 15.82 -5.11
N ASN A 105 3.89 16.30 -5.79
CA ASN A 105 2.64 15.58 -5.85
C ASN A 105 2.81 14.31 -6.71
N GLY A 106 2.41 13.19 -6.14
CA GLY A 106 2.37 11.88 -6.78
C GLY A 106 1.00 11.23 -6.55
N LEU A 107 0.99 9.92 -6.55
CA LEU A 107 -0.19 9.12 -6.20
C LEU A 107 -0.14 8.81 -4.70
N PRO A 108 -1.04 9.34 -3.86
CA PRO A 108 -1.15 8.88 -2.48
C PRO A 108 -1.46 7.37 -2.44
N GLY A 109 -1.11 6.70 -1.34
CA GLY A 109 -1.36 5.26 -1.19
C GLY A 109 -2.80 4.86 -1.43
N MET A 110 -3.75 5.69 -1.01
CA MET A 110 -5.18 5.48 -1.24
C MET A 110 -5.56 5.50 -2.72
N ASP A 111 -4.91 6.36 -3.53
CA ASP A 111 -5.11 6.35 -4.99
C ASP A 111 -4.54 5.08 -5.62
N LEU A 112 -3.38 4.62 -5.15
CA LEU A 112 -2.78 3.35 -5.59
C LEU A 112 -3.64 2.14 -5.24
N VAL A 113 -4.28 2.12 -4.06
CA VAL A 113 -5.28 1.09 -3.68
C VAL A 113 -6.40 1.04 -4.71
N ARG A 114 -7.04 2.18 -4.99
CA ARG A 114 -8.16 2.24 -5.94
C ARG A 114 -7.73 1.88 -7.36
N LEU A 115 -6.60 2.38 -7.83
CA LEU A 115 -6.06 2.05 -9.16
C LEU A 115 -5.73 0.57 -9.29
N GLY A 116 -5.13 -0.04 -8.27
CA GLY A 116 -4.88 -1.48 -8.21
C GLY A 116 -6.18 -2.28 -8.35
N LEU A 117 -7.21 -1.91 -7.60
CA LEU A 117 -8.53 -2.57 -7.65
C LEU A 117 -9.25 -2.39 -8.99
N GLU A 118 -9.24 -1.17 -9.55
CA GLU A 118 -9.92 -0.87 -10.81
C GLU A 118 -9.27 -1.52 -12.04
N ARG A 119 -7.98 -1.92 -11.95
CA ARG A 119 -7.15 -2.31 -13.10
C ARG A 119 -6.62 -3.74 -13.07
N SER A 120 -6.97 -4.56 -12.07
CA SER A 120 -6.45 -5.92 -11.91
C SER A 120 -7.54 -6.96 -11.71
N LYS A 121 -7.24 -8.22 -12.06
CA LYS A 121 -8.10 -9.39 -11.83
C LYS A 121 -7.54 -10.35 -10.80
N THR A 122 -6.24 -10.22 -10.47
CA THR A 122 -5.54 -11.06 -9.50
C THR A 122 -4.71 -10.20 -8.56
N ALA A 123 -4.33 -10.75 -7.42
CA ALA A 123 -3.43 -10.08 -6.48
C ALA A 123 -2.07 -9.75 -7.14
N TYR A 124 -1.56 -10.66 -7.97
CA TYR A 124 -0.31 -10.47 -8.69
C TYR A 124 -0.38 -9.35 -9.73
N GLU A 125 -1.46 -9.28 -10.51
CA GLU A 125 -1.69 -8.14 -11.42
C GLU A 125 -1.78 -6.82 -10.66
N ALA A 126 -2.47 -6.79 -9.51
CA ALA A 126 -2.60 -5.60 -8.69
C ALA A 126 -1.23 -5.12 -8.16
N LEU A 127 -0.38 -6.05 -7.73
CA LEU A 127 1.01 -5.76 -7.35
C LEU A 127 1.74 -5.01 -8.47
N HIS A 128 1.68 -5.51 -9.69
CA HIS A 128 2.36 -4.89 -10.83
C HIS A 128 1.71 -3.57 -11.26
N VAL A 129 0.40 -3.44 -11.22
CA VAL A 129 -0.28 -2.14 -11.45
C VAL A 129 0.25 -1.09 -10.48
N ILE A 130 0.35 -1.41 -9.18
CA ILE A 130 0.83 -0.46 -8.16
C ILE A 130 2.31 -0.13 -8.39
N THR A 131 3.16 -1.13 -8.62
CA THR A 131 4.61 -0.91 -8.78
C THR A 131 4.97 -0.16 -10.07
N ASP A 132 4.26 -0.38 -11.17
CA ASP A 132 4.42 0.37 -12.42
C ASP A 132 3.99 1.84 -12.27
N LEU A 133 2.90 2.08 -11.53
CA LEU A 133 2.44 3.42 -11.19
C LEU A 133 3.43 4.14 -10.26
N LEU A 134 3.98 3.45 -9.27
CA LEU A 134 5.06 3.98 -8.42
C LEU A 134 6.28 4.37 -9.23
N LYS A 135 6.72 3.50 -10.13
CA LYS A 135 7.86 3.77 -11.01
C LYS A 135 7.63 5.02 -11.87
N THR A 136 6.44 5.16 -12.42
CA THR A 136 6.12 6.22 -13.40
C THR A 136 5.82 7.55 -12.72
N TYR A 137 4.96 7.56 -11.71
CA TYR A 137 4.41 8.78 -11.12
C TYR A 137 4.91 9.06 -9.69
N GLY A 138 5.52 8.08 -9.02
CA GLY A 138 5.88 8.16 -7.61
C GLY A 138 4.68 8.11 -6.69
N GLN A 139 4.95 7.95 -5.40
CA GLN A 139 3.97 8.15 -4.34
C GLN A 139 4.18 9.52 -3.69
N GLY A 140 3.10 10.17 -3.26
CA GLY A 140 3.23 11.47 -2.61
C GLY A 140 1.92 12.23 -2.53
N GLY A 141 2.02 13.43 -2.00
CA GLY A 141 0.87 14.27 -1.66
C GLY A 141 0.60 14.29 -0.16
N ASN A 142 -0.20 15.25 0.27
CA ASN A 142 -0.60 15.36 1.68
C ASN A 142 -1.73 14.38 1.99
N ALA A 143 -1.59 13.55 3.02
CA ALA A 143 -2.57 12.56 3.43
C ALA A 143 -3.54 13.05 4.52
N SER A 144 -3.56 14.37 4.79
CA SER A 144 -4.46 14.99 5.75
C SER A 144 -4.97 16.34 5.24
N VAL A 145 -6.21 16.70 5.61
CA VAL A 145 -6.79 18.03 5.34
C VAL A 145 -6.48 19.04 6.42
N THR A 146 -5.99 18.61 7.59
CA THR A 146 -5.81 19.46 8.76
C THR A 146 -4.36 19.77 9.09
N MET A 147 -3.41 19.00 8.54
CA MET A 147 -1.97 19.16 8.78
C MET A 147 -1.16 18.71 7.56
N ASP A 148 0.12 19.06 7.49
CA ASP A 148 1.04 18.42 6.54
C ASP A 148 1.42 17.06 7.09
N PHE A 149 0.91 16.00 6.44
CA PHE A 149 1.06 14.63 6.87
C PHE A 149 1.41 13.76 5.67
N ARG A 150 2.67 13.37 5.60
CA ARG A 150 3.25 12.59 4.50
C ARG A 150 3.85 11.31 5.02
N TYR A 151 3.82 10.27 4.22
CA TYR A 151 4.33 8.95 4.56
C TYR A 151 4.53 8.10 3.31
N HIS A 152 5.32 7.06 3.45
CA HIS A 152 5.38 5.97 2.48
C HIS A 152 4.27 4.95 2.77
N ASN A 153 4.14 3.94 1.93
CA ASN A 153 3.07 2.97 2.06
C ASN A 153 3.59 1.54 2.16
N SER A 154 2.90 0.75 2.97
CA SER A 154 2.89 -0.71 2.90
C SER A 154 1.51 -1.15 2.43
N PHE A 155 1.43 -2.14 1.55
CA PHE A 155 0.17 -2.67 1.03
C PHE A 155 0.05 -4.15 1.34
N LEU A 156 -1.15 -4.59 1.70
CA LEU A 156 -1.55 -5.98 1.69
C LEU A 156 -2.53 -6.17 0.53
N ILE A 157 -2.18 -7.06 -0.40
CA ILE A 157 -2.90 -7.31 -1.64
C ILE A 157 -3.26 -8.79 -1.66
N ALA A 158 -4.54 -9.12 -1.76
CA ALA A 158 -5.00 -10.50 -1.73
C ALA A 158 -6.06 -10.76 -2.80
N ASP A 159 -6.14 -12.00 -3.24
CA ASP A 159 -7.27 -12.54 -3.97
C ASP A 159 -7.75 -13.86 -3.36
N THR A 160 -8.54 -14.64 -4.08
CA THR A 160 -9.06 -15.91 -3.59
C THR A 160 -8.03 -17.04 -3.49
N CYS A 161 -6.80 -16.82 -3.99
CA CYS A 161 -5.75 -17.84 -4.12
C CYS A 161 -4.46 -17.49 -3.39
N GLU A 162 -4.06 -16.21 -3.42
CA GLU A 162 -2.78 -15.76 -2.90
C GLU A 162 -2.87 -14.37 -2.28
N ALA A 163 -1.82 -13.99 -1.55
CA ALA A 163 -1.65 -12.65 -1.05
C ALA A 163 -0.18 -12.21 -1.06
N TRP A 164 0.02 -10.90 -1.17
CA TRP A 164 1.31 -10.24 -1.22
C TRP A 164 1.37 -9.09 -0.22
N ILE A 165 2.52 -8.94 0.41
CA ILE A 165 2.88 -7.73 1.13
C ILE A 165 3.86 -6.95 0.25
N LEU A 166 3.54 -5.69 0.00
CA LEU A 166 4.34 -4.75 -0.78
C LEU A 166 4.74 -3.59 0.12
N ASP A 167 6.02 -3.53 0.51
CA ASP A 167 6.60 -2.43 1.26
C ASP A 167 7.30 -1.45 0.30
N THR A 168 6.97 -0.16 0.38
CA THR A 168 7.44 0.85 -0.58
C THR A 168 8.21 1.99 0.09
N VAL A 169 9.20 2.52 -0.61
CA VAL A 169 9.96 3.71 -0.21
C VAL A 169 10.19 4.59 -1.44
N ASN A 170 9.57 5.75 -1.50
CA ASN A 170 9.49 6.58 -2.70
C ASN A 170 9.07 5.75 -3.93
N ARG A 171 9.94 5.56 -4.92
CA ARG A 171 9.67 4.76 -6.13
C ARG A 171 10.18 3.32 -6.04
N ARG A 172 10.87 2.98 -4.94
CA ARG A 172 11.45 1.65 -4.69
C ARG A 172 10.51 0.81 -3.85
N TRP A 173 10.68 -0.50 -3.96
CA TRP A 173 9.80 -1.42 -3.26
C TRP A 173 10.42 -2.81 -3.13
N VAL A 174 9.89 -3.57 -2.18
CA VAL A 174 10.06 -5.02 -2.05
C VAL A 174 8.70 -5.67 -1.89
N ALA A 175 8.51 -6.86 -2.44
CA ALA A 175 7.27 -7.60 -2.34
C ALA A 175 7.52 -9.05 -1.96
N ARG A 176 6.71 -9.59 -1.04
CA ARG A 176 6.78 -10.98 -0.61
C ARG A 176 5.42 -11.65 -0.55
N ARG A 177 5.38 -12.93 -0.88
CA ARG A 177 4.18 -13.75 -0.77
C ARG A 177 3.85 -14.09 0.69
N VAL A 178 2.60 -13.98 1.01
CA VAL A 178 2.05 -14.52 2.26
C VAL A 178 1.90 -16.03 2.13
N LYS A 179 2.32 -16.78 3.14
CA LYS A 179 2.26 -18.26 3.12
C LYS A 179 1.00 -18.83 3.78
N ASN A 180 0.56 -18.22 4.86
CA ASN A 180 -0.55 -18.71 5.67
C ASN A 180 -1.48 -17.55 6.09
N ALA A 181 -1.16 -16.90 7.21
CA ALA A 181 -1.83 -15.72 7.71
C ALA A 181 -0.79 -14.72 8.16
N GLU A 182 -0.97 -13.48 7.76
CA GLU A 182 -0.05 -12.38 8.08
C GLU A 182 -0.82 -11.06 8.17
N GLY A 183 -0.20 -10.07 8.80
CA GLY A 183 -0.71 -8.72 8.89
C GLY A 183 0.40 -7.69 8.70
N ILE A 184 -0.01 -6.50 8.33
CA ILE A 184 0.83 -5.30 8.28
C ILE A 184 0.25 -4.23 9.19
N SER A 185 1.10 -3.36 9.69
CA SER A 185 0.75 -2.20 10.51
C SER A 185 1.57 -0.98 10.06
N ASN A 186 1.65 0.06 10.88
CA ASN A 186 2.37 1.29 10.51
C ASN A 186 3.92 1.17 10.62
N CYS A 187 4.46 0.04 10.22
CA CYS A 187 5.90 -0.20 10.10
C CYS A 187 6.20 -1.21 8.99
N TYR A 188 7.38 -1.12 8.40
CA TYR A 188 7.82 -2.13 7.43
C TYR A 188 7.92 -3.50 8.11
N SER A 189 7.44 -4.53 7.41
CA SER A 189 7.39 -5.91 7.88
C SER A 189 8.29 -6.87 7.09
N THR A 190 8.74 -6.47 5.89
CA THR A 190 9.65 -7.29 5.08
C THR A 190 11.06 -7.20 5.63
N GLY A 191 11.66 -8.35 5.98
CA GLY A 191 12.99 -8.48 6.54
C GLY A 191 14.03 -8.85 5.48
N GLU A 192 14.70 -10.01 5.70
CA GLU A 192 15.82 -10.47 4.87
C GLU A 192 15.39 -11.15 3.57
N HIS A 193 14.12 -11.57 3.45
CA HIS A 193 13.61 -12.36 2.33
C HIS A 193 12.39 -11.71 1.69
N TRP A 194 12.42 -11.58 0.39
CA TRP A 194 11.31 -11.18 -0.47
C TRP A 194 11.38 -11.93 -1.79
N ASP A 195 10.32 -11.86 -2.57
CA ASP A 195 10.19 -12.58 -3.83
C ASP A 195 10.52 -11.70 -5.03
N GLU A 196 10.16 -10.40 -4.95
CA GLU A 196 10.37 -9.41 -6.01
C GLU A 196 10.76 -8.04 -5.44
N ASP A 197 11.46 -7.22 -6.22
CA ASP A 197 11.84 -5.85 -5.83
C ASP A 197 12.02 -4.92 -7.04
N SER A 198 12.28 -3.65 -6.78
CA SER A 198 12.53 -2.60 -7.78
C SER A 198 13.87 -2.75 -8.53
N GLY A 199 14.71 -3.72 -8.18
CA GLY A 199 15.98 -4.03 -8.82
C GLY A 199 17.19 -3.24 -8.28
N ASP A 200 16.97 -2.14 -7.55
CA ASP A 200 18.02 -1.25 -7.05
C ASP A 200 17.99 -1.04 -5.52
N ILE A 201 17.08 -1.71 -4.81
CA ILE A 201 16.79 -1.42 -3.40
C ILE A 201 18.00 -1.59 -2.46
N GLN A 202 18.78 -2.67 -2.64
CA GLN A 202 19.95 -2.93 -1.81
C GLN A 202 21.10 -1.96 -2.12
N GLU A 203 21.36 -1.73 -3.42
CA GLU A 203 22.43 -0.84 -3.85
C GLU A 203 22.18 0.58 -3.34
N HIS A 204 20.95 1.07 -3.49
CA HIS A 204 20.56 2.38 -2.97
C HIS A 204 20.75 2.48 -1.45
N ALA A 205 20.38 1.43 -0.69
CA ALA A 205 20.58 1.42 0.76
C ALA A 205 22.07 1.51 1.14
N TYR A 206 22.95 0.86 0.39
CA TYR A 206 24.39 0.93 0.60
C TYR A 206 24.95 2.32 0.27
N GLU A 207 24.51 2.93 -0.82
CA GLU A 207 24.91 4.28 -1.21
C GLU A 207 24.47 5.33 -0.19
N MET A 208 23.29 5.18 0.39
CA MET A 208 22.74 6.07 1.40
C MET A 208 23.27 5.80 2.82
N GLY A 209 24.07 4.72 3.02
CA GLY A 209 24.58 4.33 4.33
C GLY A 209 23.50 3.78 5.27
N TYR A 210 22.40 3.23 4.73
CA TYR A 210 21.35 2.59 5.51
C TYR A 210 21.67 1.14 5.87
N ALA A 211 22.60 0.52 5.13
CA ALA A 211 23.07 -0.83 5.35
C ALA A 211 24.55 -0.95 4.96
N ASP A 212 25.23 -1.97 5.50
CA ASP A 212 26.62 -2.29 5.20
C ASP A 212 26.74 -3.47 4.24
N ARG A 213 27.58 -3.35 3.18
CA ARG A 213 27.77 -4.42 2.16
C ARG A 213 28.28 -5.76 2.71
N GLY A 214 28.82 -5.83 3.88
CA GLY A 214 29.34 -7.04 4.49
C GLY A 214 28.36 -7.78 5.41
N GLN A 215 27.13 -7.28 5.54
CA GLN A 215 26.11 -7.84 6.43
C GLN A 215 24.91 -8.35 5.63
N THR A 216 24.13 -9.26 6.23
CA THR A 216 22.85 -9.67 5.66
C THR A 216 21.92 -8.46 5.57
N PHE A 217 21.37 -8.22 4.39
CA PHE A 217 20.46 -7.11 4.16
C PHE A 217 19.06 -7.44 4.70
N ASP A 218 18.51 -6.54 5.49
CA ASP A 218 17.14 -6.59 6.01
C ASP A 218 16.46 -5.27 5.66
N PHE A 219 15.37 -5.34 4.87
CA PHE A 219 14.71 -4.15 4.35
C PHE A 219 14.14 -3.27 5.46
N ALA A 220 13.37 -3.86 6.39
CA ALA A 220 12.76 -3.10 7.48
C ALA A 220 13.80 -2.44 8.39
N ARG A 221 14.94 -3.08 8.58
CA ARG A 221 16.06 -2.52 9.36
C ARG A 221 16.78 -1.42 8.60
N ALA A 222 16.97 -1.57 7.30
CA ALA A 222 17.67 -0.60 6.45
C ALA A 222 16.85 0.68 6.28
N TYR A 223 15.59 0.53 5.91
CA TYR A 223 14.73 1.66 5.54
C TYR A 223 13.80 2.15 6.64
N GLY A 224 13.43 1.32 7.61
CA GLY A 224 12.50 1.71 8.67
C GLY A 224 12.97 2.91 9.49
N ALA A 225 12.08 3.85 9.75
CA ALA A 225 12.39 4.98 10.61
C ALA A 225 12.78 4.51 12.02
N VAL A 226 13.88 5.07 12.53
CA VAL A 226 14.43 4.73 13.86
C VAL A 226 13.60 5.36 14.99
N ASN A 227 12.32 5.61 14.79
CA ASN A 227 11.50 6.16 15.84
C ASN A 227 11.10 5.05 16.82
N LEU A 228 12.03 4.76 17.74
CA LEU A 228 11.93 3.75 18.81
C LEU A 228 10.61 3.83 19.63
N LYS A 229 9.95 4.99 19.63
CA LYS A 229 8.67 5.15 20.31
C LYS A 229 7.51 4.45 19.61
N LEU A 230 7.53 4.39 18.27
CA LEU A 230 6.52 3.65 17.51
C LEU A 230 6.80 2.14 17.54
N ARG A 231 8.06 1.71 17.41
CA ARG A 231 8.43 0.29 17.56
C ARG A 231 8.15 -0.28 18.95
N ALA A 232 8.27 0.52 20.00
CA ALA A 232 7.98 0.08 21.37
C ALA A 232 6.47 -0.07 21.63
N ALA A 233 5.63 0.65 20.87
CA ALA A 233 4.18 0.54 20.97
C ALA A 233 3.63 -0.68 20.20
N TYR A 234 4.32 -1.13 19.15
CA TYR A 234 3.90 -2.23 18.27
C TYR A 234 5.08 -3.14 17.98
N PRO A 235 5.44 -4.07 18.89
CA PRO A 235 6.45 -5.08 18.59
C PRO A 235 5.97 -5.97 17.42
N PRO A 236 6.86 -6.39 16.50
CA PRO A 236 6.49 -7.35 15.46
C PRO A 236 5.94 -8.61 16.11
N LEU A 237 4.88 -9.16 15.53
CA LEU A 237 4.26 -10.42 15.93
C LEU A 237 5.21 -11.60 15.71
#